data_ca9a5d329a024222d62f769abe2c5c98
#
_entry.id   ca9a5d329a024222d62f769abe2c5c98
#
_cell.length_a   1.000
_cell.length_b   1.000
_cell.length_c   1.000
_cell.angle_alpha   90.00
_cell.angle_beta   90.00
_cell.angle_gamma   90.00
#
_symmetry.space_group_name_H-M   'P 1'
#
loop_
_entity.id
_entity.type
_entity.pdbx_description
1 polymer ?
#
loop_
_entity_poly.entity_id
_entity_poly.type
_entity_poly.pdbx_seq_one_letter_code
_entity_poly.pdbx_strand_id
1 'polypeptide(L)'
;MKKTKTYPEISPDLPYHRTWLIFYIVIWIIGLVNKLMNHAKIVKKNKLPKPPYILISTHASMLDFYMALCLTFPHRVYWISTVEEFIPRFFIFRRIGVLAKRKFTNDPKGAIRYLEVLKKKKILVIYPEARYSFMGETERIDKSLGRFAKMANVPVVLNREHGNYLWCPQWSDRKVRKVRPIVNEFETIIDKNDLANLSAQEIQDKIESKFYNSEEDWMELKNIKIDYENRAVGLERILYKCPHCGTEFEMSSEGHFLKCNHCGVTYDYLENGLLKCINGETKFERVSKWYKWEKECVKQEVINGTYHFDDDVRVEKLMGAGIGFVPLEGHHHLTHDIEEGFNVKGIDNDFSFHRSSLQSYAIHIEYNYEDRGAFLELADNKDTYFIYPLNKACNLTKIHFAVEHIYDLKKEKLK
;
A
#
# COMPACT_ATOMS: atom_id res chain seq x y z
N MET A 1 -2.32 -44.04 8.17
CA MET A 1 -1.80 -42.72 8.55
C MET A 1 -1.70 -41.87 7.29
N LYS A 2 -2.57 -40.89 7.11
CA LYS A 2 -2.39 -39.87 6.03
C LYS A 2 -1.13 -39.10 6.35
N LYS A 3 -0.12 -39.08 5.44
CA LYS A 3 1.02 -38.19 5.55
C LYS A 3 0.47 -36.74 5.63
N THR A 4 0.63 -36.11 6.78
CA THR A 4 0.40 -34.68 6.92
C THR A 4 1.29 -33.96 5.90
N LYS A 5 0.68 -33.32 4.92
CA LYS A 5 1.42 -32.48 3.97
C LYS A 5 2.07 -31.36 4.78
N THR A 6 3.39 -31.43 4.95
CA THR A 6 4.17 -30.32 5.47
C THR A 6 4.26 -29.26 4.37
N TYR A 7 3.61 -28.15 4.58
CA TYR A 7 3.74 -26.99 3.70
C TYR A 7 4.99 -26.17 4.10
N PRO A 8 5.76 -25.67 3.13
CA PRO A 8 6.93 -24.86 3.44
C PRO A 8 6.50 -23.58 4.17
N GLU A 9 7.26 -23.20 5.18
CA GLU A 9 7.12 -21.92 5.86
C GLU A 9 7.36 -20.77 4.88
N ILE A 10 6.50 -19.75 4.91
CA ILE A 10 6.70 -18.53 4.15
C ILE A 10 7.50 -17.58 5.03
N SER A 11 8.79 -17.49 4.78
CA SER A 11 9.71 -16.64 5.52
C SER A 11 10.37 -15.63 4.59
N PRO A 12 10.63 -14.38 5.05
CA PRO A 12 11.53 -13.47 4.36
C PRO A 12 12.93 -14.06 4.14
N ASP A 13 13.32 -15.06 4.93
CA ASP A 13 14.63 -15.73 4.83
C ASP A 13 14.72 -16.77 3.71
N LEU A 14 13.65 -16.95 2.92
CA LEU A 14 13.69 -17.87 1.79
C LEU A 14 14.80 -17.49 0.80
N PRO A 15 15.64 -18.45 0.38
CA PRO A 15 16.73 -18.14 -0.51
C PRO A 15 16.24 -17.66 -1.87
N TYR A 16 17.03 -16.80 -2.49
CA TYR A 16 16.85 -16.37 -3.86
C TYR A 16 16.79 -17.56 -4.82
N HIS A 17 15.78 -17.56 -5.70
CA HIS A 17 15.64 -18.57 -6.74
C HIS A 17 15.88 -17.99 -8.13
N ARG A 18 16.53 -18.80 -8.98
CA ARG A 18 16.64 -18.46 -10.39
C ARG A 18 15.26 -18.51 -11.04
N THR A 19 14.89 -17.45 -11.76
CA THR A 19 13.64 -17.41 -12.51
C THR A 19 13.64 -18.45 -13.64
N TRP A 20 12.52 -19.14 -13.82
CA TRP A 20 12.34 -20.07 -14.93
C TRP A 20 11.80 -19.31 -16.14
N LEU A 21 12.50 -19.48 -17.28
CA LEU A 21 12.20 -18.72 -18.50
C LEU A 21 10.76 -18.92 -18.95
N ILE A 22 10.25 -20.16 -18.92
CA ILE A 22 8.90 -20.46 -19.38
C ILE A 22 7.83 -19.74 -18.55
N PHE A 23 7.94 -19.77 -17.21
CA PHE A 23 7.01 -19.03 -16.34
C PHE A 23 7.08 -17.53 -16.57
N TYR A 24 8.28 -17.01 -16.80
CA TYR A 24 8.49 -15.60 -17.08
C TYR A 24 7.85 -15.16 -18.39
N ILE A 25 7.96 -15.98 -19.45
CA ILE A 25 7.28 -15.71 -20.73
C ILE A 25 5.76 -15.75 -20.56
N VAL A 26 5.23 -16.74 -19.83
CA VAL A 26 3.78 -16.84 -19.60
C VAL A 26 3.23 -15.60 -18.89
N ILE A 27 3.85 -15.16 -17.79
CA ILE A 27 3.38 -13.96 -17.06
C ILE A 27 3.57 -12.69 -17.91
N TRP A 28 4.59 -12.63 -18.76
CA TRP A 28 4.76 -11.51 -19.69
C TRP A 28 3.63 -11.45 -20.72
N ILE A 29 3.23 -12.61 -21.31
CA ILE A 29 2.08 -12.68 -22.22
C ILE A 29 0.81 -12.21 -21.51
N ILE A 30 0.58 -12.65 -20.26
CA ILE A 30 -0.55 -12.17 -19.45
C ILE A 30 -0.47 -10.64 -19.26
N GLY A 31 0.72 -10.11 -18.96
CA GLY A 31 0.96 -8.67 -18.86
C GLY A 31 0.66 -7.93 -20.16
N LEU A 32 1.10 -8.47 -21.30
CA LEU A 32 0.81 -7.87 -22.61
C LEU A 32 -0.69 -7.85 -22.93
N VAL A 33 -1.40 -8.93 -22.63
CA VAL A 33 -2.85 -9.00 -22.79
C VAL A 33 -3.53 -7.95 -21.91
N ASN A 34 -3.17 -7.85 -20.64
CA ASN A 34 -3.71 -6.83 -19.73
C ASN A 34 -3.42 -5.40 -20.24
N LYS A 35 -2.19 -5.14 -20.71
CA LYS A 35 -1.83 -3.85 -21.30
C LYS A 35 -2.74 -3.50 -22.49
N LEU A 36 -2.98 -4.47 -23.39
CA LEU A 36 -3.81 -4.27 -24.58
C LEU A 36 -5.30 -4.08 -24.22
N MET A 37 -5.84 -4.92 -23.34
CA MET A 37 -7.23 -4.83 -22.88
C MET A 37 -7.55 -3.50 -22.20
N ASN A 38 -6.63 -2.98 -21.40
CA ASN A 38 -6.77 -1.72 -20.68
C ASN A 38 -6.28 -0.51 -21.49
N HIS A 39 -5.82 -0.71 -22.73
CA HIS A 39 -5.24 0.34 -23.58
C HIS A 39 -4.12 1.15 -22.88
N ALA A 40 -3.38 0.48 -21.96
CA ALA A 40 -2.34 1.12 -21.19
C ALA A 40 -1.13 1.47 -22.04
N LYS A 41 -0.62 2.69 -21.88
CA LYS A 41 0.55 3.21 -22.61
C LYS A 41 1.79 3.20 -21.72
N ILE A 42 2.91 2.86 -22.31
CA ILE A 42 4.23 2.99 -21.69
C ILE A 42 4.96 4.15 -22.38
N VAL A 43 5.37 5.13 -21.58
CA VAL A 43 6.09 6.33 -22.04
C VAL A 43 7.45 6.36 -21.37
N LYS A 44 8.52 6.49 -22.15
CA LYS A 44 9.88 6.69 -21.64
C LYS A 44 10.22 8.18 -21.74
N LYS A 45 10.40 8.83 -20.59
CA LYS A 45 10.73 10.28 -20.51
C LYS A 45 12.17 10.56 -20.90
N ASN A 46 13.06 9.60 -20.64
CA ASN A 46 14.48 9.67 -21.01
C ASN A 46 15.02 8.28 -21.35
N LYS A 47 16.33 8.19 -21.63
CA LYS A 47 17.01 6.93 -21.92
C LYS A 47 17.12 6.10 -20.64
N LEU A 48 16.52 4.92 -20.64
CA LEU A 48 16.63 3.99 -19.53
C LEU A 48 17.99 3.26 -19.52
N PRO A 49 18.56 3.00 -18.34
CA PRO A 49 19.82 2.30 -18.20
C PRO A 49 19.69 0.82 -18.58
N LYS A 50 20.82 0.20 -18.97
CA LYS A 50 20.90 -1.26 -19.01
C LYS A 50 20.94 -1.83 -17.59
N PRO A 51 20.39 -3.04 -17.33
CA PRO A 51 20.51 -3.66 -16.02
C PRO A 51 21.98 -3.80 -15.56
N PRO A 52 22.28 -3.66 -14.24
CA PRO A 52 21.31 -3.60 -13.14
C PRO A 52 20.78 -2.19 -12.88
N TYR A 53 19.54 -2.10 -12.41
CA TYR A 53 18.96 -0.88 -11.84
C TYR A 53 17.82 -1.21 -10.87
N ILE A 54 17.50 -0.26 -10.00
CA ILE A 54 16.30 -0.31 -9.15
C ILE A 54 15.17 0.34 -9.94
N LEU A 55 14.05 -0.35 -10.07
CA LEU A 55 12.80 0.22 -10.59
C LEU A 55 11.88 0.49 -9.40
N ILE A 56 11.68 1.74 -9.06
CA ILE A 56 10.67 2.16 -8.08
C ILE A 56 9.39 2.53 -8.82
N SER A 57 8.24 2.18 -8.25
CA SER A 57 6.94 2.46 -8.87
C SER A 57 5.97 2.99 -7.83
N THR A 58 5.12 3.96 -8.22
CA THR A 58 3.90 4.25 -7.50
C THR A 58 3.03 3.00 -7.46
N HIS A 59 2.13 2.88 -6.50
CA HIS A 59 1.41 1.62 -6.29
C HIS A 59 -0.07 1.88 -6.08
N ALA A 60 -0.87 1.41 -7.04
CA ALA A 60 -2.29 1.70 -7.04
C ALA A 60 -3.18 0.49 -7.34
N SER A 61 -2.68 -0.47 -8.13
CA SER A 61 -3.45 -1.64 -8.52
C SER A 61 -2.56 -2.80 -9.02
N MET A 62 -3.15 -3.97 -9.25
CA MET A 62 -2.43 -5.11 -9.85
C MET A 62 -1.91 -4.81 -11.28
N LEU A 63 -2.43 -3.80 -11.95
CA LEU A 63 -1.98 -3.41 -13.29
C LEU A 63 -0.51 -2.97 -13.30
N ASP A 64 -0.04 -2.40 -12.20
CA ASP A 64 1.33 -1.93 -11.98
C ASP A 64 2.37 -3.01 -12.24
N PHE A 65 2.09 -4.22 -11.74
CA PHE A 65 2.93 -5.40 -11.95
C PHE A 65 3.07 -5.75 -13.44
N TYR A 66 1.96 -5.73 -14.18
CA TYR A 66 1.96 -6.06 -15.60
C TYR A 66 2.69 -5.02 -16.45
N MET A 67 2.60 -3.74 -16.08
CA MET A 67 3.28 -2.67 -16.81
C MET A 67 4.79 -2.74 -16.62
N ALA A 68 5.25 -3.01 -15.39
CA ALA A 68 6.67 -3.23 -15.12
C ALA A 68 7.24 -4.41 -15.94
N LEU A 69 6.48 -5.51 -16.07
CA LEU A 69 6.84 -6.64 -16.94
C LEU A 69 6.97 -6.26 -18.41
N CYS A 70 5.96 -5.53 -18.93
CA CYS A 70 5.96 -5.14 -20.34
C CYS A 70 7.13 -4.21 -20.70
N LEU A 71 7.51 -3.32 -19.78
CA LEU A 71 8.67 -2.44 -19.98
C LEU A 71 9.99 -3.21 -20.01
N THR A 72 10.16 -4.11 -19.06
CA THR A 72 11.47 -4.69 -18.73
C THR A 72 11.83 -5.90 -19.59
N PHE A 73 10.85 -6.50 -20.26
CA PHE A 73 11.09 -7.64 -21.15
C PHE A 73 12.12 -7.30 -22.24
N PRO A 74 13.06 -8.20 -22.56
CA PRO A 74 13.24 -9.58 -22.08
C PRO A 74 14.07 -9.73 -20.80
N HIS A 75 14.41 -8.62 -20.11
CA HIS A 75 15.20 -8.68 -18.89
C HIS A 75 14.36 -9.25 -17.74
N ARG A 76 14.96 -10.16 -16.97
CA ARG A 76 14.31 -10.75 -15.82
C ARG A 76 14.36 -9.78 -14.64
N VAL A 77 13.19 -9.54 -14.05
CA VAL A 77 13.02 -8.68 -12.88
C VAL A 77 12.76 -9.51 -11.64
N TYR A 78 13.04 -8.91 -10.50
CA TYR A 78 12.73 -9.43 -9.18
C TYR A 78 11.88 -8.41 -8.45
N TRP A 79 10.79 -8.88 -7.84
CA TRP A 79 9.85 -8.04 -7.11
C TRP A 79 9.97 -8.30 -5.63
N ILE A 80 9.85 -7.25 -4.83
CA ILE A 80 9.58 -7.37 -3.40
C ILE A 80 8.07 -7.42 -3.24
N SER A 81 7.56 -8.48 -2.62
CA SER A 81 6.16 -8.67 -2.31
C SER A 81 5.98 -9.15 -0.89
N THR A 82 4.78 -9.05 -0.37
CA THR A 82 4.49 -9.40 1.00
C THR A 82 4.36 -10.92 1.18
N VAL A 83 4.60 -11.40 2.40
CA VAL A 83 4.58 -12.84 2.71
C VAL A 83 3.20 -13.46 2.46
N GLU A 84 2.13 -12.74 2.72
CA GLU A 84 0.75 -13.20 2.54
C GLU A 84 0.42 -13.48 1.07
N GLU A 85 0.97 -12.73 0.13
CA GLU A 85 0.78 -12.93 -1.30
C GLU A 85 1.38 -14.26 -1.81
N PHE A 86 2.28 -14.86 -1.03
CA PHE A 86 2.84 -16.18 -1.34
C PHE A 86 1.87 -17.33 -1.04
N ILE A 87 0.85 -17.14 -0.17
CA ILE A 87 -0.04 -18.22 0.27
C ILE A 87 -0.60 -19.00 -0.92
N PRO A 88 -1.34 -18.37 -1.86
CA PRO A 88 -1.90 -19.10 -3.01
C PRO A 88 -0.87 -19.31 -4.14
N ARG A 89 0.27 -18.59 -4.13
CA ARG A 89 1.15 -18.45 -5.29
C ARG A 89 2.58 -18.92 -5.04
N PHE A 90 2.86 -19.58 -3.92
CA PHE A 90 4.21 -19.92 -3.45
C PHE A 90 5.14 -20.48 -4.53
N PHE A 91 4.70 -21.53 -5.23
CA PHE A 91 5.53 -22.18 -6.25
C PHE A 91 5.78 -21.29 -7.47
N ILE A 92 4.80 -20.49 -7.88
CA ILE A 92 4.91 -19.57 -9.02
C ILE A 92 5.81 -18.41 -8.64
N PHE A 93 5.58 -17.77 -7.51
CA PHE A 93 6.32 -16.59 -7.07
C PHE A 93 7.81 -16.86 -6.96
N ARG A 94 8.18 -18.00 -6.41
CA ARG A 94 9.60 -18.40 -6.36
C ARG A 94 10.23 -18.61 -7.73
N ARG A 95 9.46 -18.99 -8.76
CA ARG A 95 9.97 -19.24 -10.13
C ARG A 95 9.98 -18.01 -11.02
N ILE A 96 9.26 -16.97 -10.64
CA ILE A 96 9.22 -15.71 -11.40
C ILE A 96 10.05 -14.60 -10.78
N GLY A 97 10.69 -14.83 -9.64
CA GLY A 97 11.61 -13.87 -9.02
C GLY A 97 10.97 -12.96 -7.98
N VAL A 98 9.92 -13.41 -7.30
CA VAL A 98 9.33 -12.66 -6.17
C VAL A 98 10.11 -12.97 -4.89
N LEU A 99 10.44 -11.92 -4.14
CA LEU A 99 11.14 -11.95 -2.85
C LEU A 99 10.16 -11.57 -1.75
N ALA A 100 10.05 -12.42 -0.73
CA ALA A 100 9.11 -12.21 0.37
C ALA A 100 9.63 -11.14 1.37
N LYS A 101 8.73 -10.28 1.85
CA LYS A 101 8.98 -9.30 2.93
C LYS A 101 7.75 -9.24 3.84
N ARG A 102 7.95 -9.05 5.16
CA ARG A 102 6.86 -8.64 6.05
C ARG A 102 6.73 -7.11 6.00
N LYS A 103 5.51 -6.64 5.85
CA LYS A 103 5.24 -5.20 5.73
C LYS A 103 5.69 -4.44 6.98
N PHE A 104 6.26 -3.27 6.75
CA PHE A 104 6.66 -2.31 7.79
C PHE A 104 7.55 -2.89 8.90
N THR A 105 8.28 -3.97 8.61
CA THR A 105 9.29 -4.55 9.51
C THR A 105 10.70 -4.15 9.08
N ASN A 106 11.62 -4.09 10.04
CA ASN A 106 13.05 -3.94 9.76
C ASN A 106 13.63 -5.29 9.31
N ASP A 107 14.03 -5.39 8.04
CA ASP A 107 14.53 -6.63 7.41
C ASP A 107 15.93 -6.43 6.80
N PRO A 108 17.00 -6.40 7.63
CA PRO A 108 18.35 -6.27 7.12
C PRO A 108 18.80 -7.45 6.26
N LYS A 109 18.31 -8.66 6.52
CA LYS A 109 18.60 -9.83 5.69
C LYS A 109 17.95 -9.71 4.32
N GLY A 110 16.74 -9.15 4.22
CA GLY A 110 16.08 -8.82 2.95
C GLY A 110 16.91 -7.84 2.12
N ALA A 111 17.44 -6.78 2.75
CA ALA A 111 18.30 -5.82 2.07
C ALA A 111 19.54 -6.48 1.44
N ILE A 112 20.17 -7.45 2.12
CA ILE A 112 21.31 -8.22 1.58
C ILE A 112 20.88 -8.99 0.32
N ARG A 113 19.72 -9.65 0.34
CA ARG A 113 19.21 -10.40 -0.82
C ARG A 113 18.86 -9.49 -1.99
N TYR A 114 18.34 -8.29 -1.71
CA TYR A 114 18.07 -7.30 -2.76
C TYR A 114 19.37 -6.84 -3.44
N LEU A 115 20.43 -6.64 -2.67
CA LEU A 115 21.77 -6.34 -3.20
C LEU A 115 22.33 -7.51 -4.04
N GLU A 116 22.11 -8.76 -3.63
CA GLU A 116 22.54 -9.94 -4.41
C GLU A 116 21.87 -10.00 -5.79
N VAL A 117 20.58 -9.65 -5.88
CA VAL A 117 19.86 -9.54 -7.15
C VAL A 117 20.54 -8.53 -8.07
N LEU A 118 20.87 -7.35 -7.54
CA LEU A 118 21.52 -6.28 -8.30
C LEU A 118 22.95 -6.64 -8.70
N LYS A 119 23.74 -7.28 -7.81
CA LYS A 119 25.07 -7.82 -8.14
C LYS A 119 25.02 -8.85 -9.27
N LYS A 120 23.95 -9.62 -9.39
CA LYS A 120 23.71 -10.56 -10.52
C LYS A 120 23.20 -9.88 -11.79
N LYS A 121 23.33 -8.55 -11.87
CA LYS A 121 22.93 -7.71 -13.01
C LYS A 121 21.44 -7.87 -13.38
N LYS A 122 20.58 -7.96 -12.38
CA LYS A 122 19.12 -8.03 -12.55
C LYS A 122 18.47 -6.69 -12.17
N ILE A 123 17.19 -6.56 -12.52
CA ILE A 123 16.35 -5.42 -12.14
C ILE A 123 15.64 -5.80 -10.86
N LEU A 124 15.65 -4.90 -9.88
CA LEU A 124 14.88 -5.01 -8.65
C LEU A 124 13.73 -4.02 -8.67
N VAL A 125 12.50 -4.51 -8.56
CA VAL A 125 11.29 -3.68 -8.49
C VAL A 125 10.89 -3.49 -7.04
N ILE A 126 10.68 -2.24 -6.64
CA ILE A 126 10.29 -1.82 -5.29
C ILE A 126 9.07 -0.90 -5.41
N TYR A 127 8.05 -1.16 -4.58
CA TYR A 127 6.93 -0.26 -4.34
C TYR A 127 7.16 0.42 -2.98
N PRO A 128 7.71 1.67 -2.96
CA PRO A 128 8.20 2.27 -1.71
C PRO A 128 7.11 2.59 -0.69
N GLU A 129 5.87 2.76 -1.14
CA GLU A 129 4.71 3.00 -0.27
C GLU A 129 4.30 1.73 0.50
N ALA A 130 4.71 0.54 0.01
CA ALA A 130 4.41 -0.79 0.58
C ALA A 130 2.90 -1.09 0.73
N ARG A 131 2.04 -0.31 0.10
CA ARG A 131 0.58 -0.43 0.03
C ARG A 131 0.04 0.26 -1.21
N TYR A 132 -1.20 -0.01 -1.57
CA TYR A 132 -1.91 0.77 -2.58
C TYR A 132 -2.29 2.15 -2.01
N SER A 133 -2.24 3.18 -2.87
CA SER A 133 -2.68 4.53 -2.49
C SER A 133 -4.17 4.54 -2.11
N PHE A 134 -4.51 5.20 -1.00
CA PHE A 134 -5.90 5.34 -0.54
C PHE A 134 -6.66 6.46 -1.25
N MET A 135 -6.00 7.58 -1.50
CA MET A 135 -6.62 8.78 -2.07
C MET A 135 -6.16 9.12 -3.48
N GLY A 136 -5.31 8.28 -4.10
CA GLY A 136 -4.74 8.54 -5.43
C GLY A 136 -3.60 9.55 -5.44
N GLU A 137 -3.09 9.97 -4.28
CA GLU A 137 -1.85 10.72 -4.17
C GLU A 137 -0.76 9.88 -3.51
N THR A 138 0.49 10.22 -3.77
CA THR A 138 1.64 9.63 -3.08
C THR A 138 1.55 9.91 -1.60
N GLU A 139 1.66 8.85 -0.81
CA GLU A 139 1.72 8.92 0.64
C GLU A 139 3.17 8.77 1.14
N ARG A 140 3.31 8.27 2.36
CA ARG A 140 4.62 8.10 2.99
C ARG A 140 5.42 6.98 2.32
N ILE A 141 6.68 7.26 2.00
CA ILE A 141 7.64 6.27 1.51
C ILE A 141 8.74 6.00 2.53
N ASP A 142 9.39 4.85 2.40
CA ASP A 142 10.47 4.43 3.31
C ASP A 142 11.69 5.37 3.20
N LYS A 143 12.06 5.99 4.33
CA LYS A 143 13.21 6.91 4.44
C LYS A 143 14.58 6.23 4.26
N SER A 144 14.65 4.91 4.17
CA SER A 144 15.90 4.17 3.94
C SER A 144 16.24 3.96 2.46
N LEU A 145 15.33 4.34 1.55
CA LEU A 145 15.47 4.06 0.12
C LEU A 145 16.70 4.74 -0.51
N GLY A 146 16.96 6.00 -0.15
CA GLY A 146 18.15 6.73 -0.61
C GLY A 146 19.45 6.08 -0.14
N ARG A 147 19.49 5.60 1.12
CA ARG A 147 20.64 4.85 1.65
C ARG A 147 20.82 3.53 0.90
N PHE A 148 19.73 2.82 0.65
CA PHE A 148 19.75 1.57 -0.11
C PHE A 148 20.26 1.80 -1.53
N ALA A 149 19.77 2.82 -2.24
CA ALA A 149 20.22 3.16 -3.59
C ALA A 149 21.71 3.52 -3.64
N LYS A 150 22.19 4.31 -2.67
CA LYS A 150 23.62 4.67 -2.54
C LYS A 150 24.48 3.44 -2.31
N MET A 151 24.05 2.54 -1.42
CA MET A 151 24.77 1.28 -1.12
C MET A 151 24.74 0.30 -2.31
N ALA A 152 23.65 0.21 -3.02
CA ALA A 152 23.51 -0.63 -4.21
C ALA A 152 24.36 -0.15 -5.38
N ASN A 153 24.67 1.15 -5.45
CA ASN A 153 25.46 1.81 -6.47
C ASN A 153 25.00 1.48 -7.91
N VAL A 154 23.67 1.51 -8.11
CA VAL A 154 23.02 1.30 -9.41
C VAL A 154 21.99 2.37 -9.69
N PRO A 155 21.72 2.73 -10.97
CA PRO A 155 20.72 3.72 -11.30
C PRO A 155 19.35 3.41 -10.72
N VAL A 156 18.55 4.46 -10.46
CA VAL A 156 17.13 4.35 -10.06
C VAL A 156 16.26 4.85 -11.18
N VAL A 157 15.35 4.00 -11.62
CA VAL A 157 14.30 4.31 -12.58
C VAL A 157 12.98 4.43 -11.82
N LEU A 158 12.22 5.47 -12.09
CA LEU A 158 10.87 5.66 -11.57
C LEU A 158 9.87 5.23 -12.64
N ASN A 159 8.87 4.46 -12.24
CA ASN A 159 7.59 4.31 -12.94
C ASN A 159 6.53 5.15 -12.22
N ARG A 160 6.07 6.22 -12.85
CA ARG A 160 4.92 6.98 -12.37
C ARG A 160 3.69 6.52 -13.12
N GLU A 161 2.68 6.09 -12.37
CA GLU A 161 1.48 5.48 -12.90
C GLU A 161 0.32 6.45 -12.83
N HIS A 162 -0.42 6.56 -13.93
CA HIS A 162 -1.59 7.41 -14.05
C HIS A 162 -2.77 6.61 -14.57
N GLY A 163 -3.92 6.76 -13.90
CA GLY A 163 -5.15 6.04 -14.20
C GLY A 163 -5.25 4.65 -13.54
N ASN A 164 -4.14 4.10 -13.04
CA ASN A 164 -4.12 2.79 -12.38
C ASN A 164 -4.95 2.81 -11.08
N TYR A 165 -4.89 3.88 -10.31
CA TYR A 165 -5.72 4.09 -9.12
C TYR A 165 -7.21 4.17 -9.49
N LEU A 166 -7.54 4.99 -10.47
CA LEU A 166 -8.92 5.19 -10.92
C LEU A 166 -9.54 3.90 -11.48
N TRP A 167 -8.70 3.02 -12.03
CA TRP A 167 -9.10 1.73 -12.59
C TRP A 167 -9.69 0.79 -11.53
N CYS A 168 -9.16 0.77 -10.30
CA CYS A 168 -9.66 -0.03 -9.18
C CYS A 168 -9.15 0.50 -7.84
N PRO A 169 -9.75 1.59 -7.28
CA PRO A 169 -9.35 2.11 -5.98
C PRO A 169 -9.51 1.06 -4.88
N GLN A 170 -8.58 1.02 -3.92
CA GLN A 170 -8.56 0.02 -2.86
C GLN A 170 -9.79 0.09 -1.94
N TRP A 171 -10.31 1.27 -1.70
CA TRP A 171 -11.50 1.48 -0.86
C TRP A 171 -12.82 1.10 -1.54
N SER A 172 -12.84 0.95 -2.87
CA SER A 172 -14.06 0.70 -3.64
C SER A 172 -14.63 -0.71 -3.48
N ASP A 173 -15.67 -1.02 -4.23
CA ASP A 173 -16.26 -2.35 -4.37
C ASP A 173 -15.37 -3.36 -5.13
N ARG A 174 -14.13 -2.98 -5.41
CA ARG A 174 -13.11 -3.78 -6.13
C ARG A 174 -13.48 -4.16 -7.56
N LYS A 175 -14.52 -3.55 -8.13
CA LYS A 175 -14.83 -3.73 -9.54
C LYS A 175 -13.95 -2.85 -10.41
N VAL A 176 -13.48 -3.45 -11.49
CA VAL A 176 -12.67 -2.76 -12.50
C VAL A 176 -13.50 -1.72 -13.24
N ARG A 177 -13.00 -0.48 -13.26
CA ARG A 177 -13.64 0.66 -13.94
C ARG A 177 -13.02 0.90 -15.31
N LYS A 178 -13.83 1.35 -16.26
CA LYS A 178 -13.36 1.76 -17.59
C LYS A 178 -12.79 3.18 -17.52
N VAL A 179 -11.51 3.30 -17.21
CA VAL A 179 -10.80 4.58 -17.14
C VAL A 179 -9.78 4.68 -18.26
N ARG A 180 -9.72 5.82 -18.93
CA ARG A 180 -8.74 6.10 -20.01
C ARG A 180 -8.39 7.59 -20.03
N PRO A 181 -7.12 7.96 -20.30
CA PRO A 181 -6.00 7.06 -20.61
C PRO A 181 -5.36 6.47 -19.33
N ILE A 182 -4.82 5.25 -19.43
CA ILE A 182 -3.90 4.67 -18.47
C ILE A 182 -2.49 4.85 -19.05
N VAL A 183 -1.62 5.51 -18.30
CA VAL A 183 -0.26 5.85 -18.75
C VAL A 183 0.76 5.52 -17.66
N ASN A 184 1.80 4.79 -18.05
CA ASN A 184 2.96 4.50 -17.18
C ASN A 184 4.17 5.24 -17.73
N GLU A 185 4.67 6.22 -16.98
CA GLU A 185 5.80 7.05 -17.35
C GLU A 185 7.07 6.56 -16.66
N PHE A 186 8.06 6.18 -17.47
CA PHE A 186 9.34 5.68 -16.98
C PHE A 186 10.44 6.73 -17.17
N GLU A 187 11.14 7.04 -16.09
CA GLU A 187 12.20 8.04 -16.04
C GLU A 187 13.39 7.54 -15.22
N THR A 188 14.61 7.65 -15.74
CA THR A 188 15.82 7.51 -14.91
C THR A 188 15.96 8.77 -14.08
N ILE A 189 15.77 8.65 -12.76
CA ILE A 189 15.79 9.77 -11.82
C ILE A 189 17.12 9.90 -11.05
N ILE A 190 17.83 8.78 -10.88
CA ILE A 190 19.19 8.74 -10.31
C ILE A 190 20.08 7.99 -11.27
N ASP A 191 21.11 8.63 -11.76
CA ASP A 191 22.11 8.03 -12.65
C ASP A 191 23.43 7.72 -11.91
N LYS A 192 24.46 7.29 -12.65
CA LYS A 192 25.77 7.00 -12.07
C LYS A 192 26.48 8.25 -11.56
N ASN A 193 26.25 9.39 -12.19
CA ASN A 193 26.85 10.65 -11.77
C ASN A 193 26.23 11.14 -10.45
N ASP A 194 24.90 11.02 -10.31
CA ASP A 194 24.21 11.28 -9.06
C ASP A 194 24.76 10.40 -7.92
N LEU A 195 24.91 9.09 -8.18
CA LEU A 195 25.43 8.14 -7.19
C LEU A 195 26.86 8.46 -6.75
N ALA A 196 27.68 9.03 -7.62
CA ALA A 196 29.04 9.45 -7.28
C ALA A 196 29.06 10.72 -6.41
N ASN A 197 28.19 11.68 -6.70
CA ASN A 197 28.28 13.05 -6.18
C ASN A 197 27.31 13.35 -5.02
N LEU A 198 26.12 12.70 -4.98
CA LEU A 198 25.12 12.96 -3.96
C LEU A 198 25.30 12.07 -2.71
N SER A 199 24.99 12.62 -1.57
CA SER A 199 24.84 11.87 -0.31
C SER A 199 23.60 10.97 -0.35
N ALA A 200 23.48 10.03 0.60
CA ALA A 200 22.31 9.20 0.73
C ALA A 200 21.01 10.00 1.02
N GLN A 201 21.14 11.11 1.76
CA GLN A 201 20.00 11.99 2.05
C GLN A 201 19.57 12.76 0.81
N GLU A 202 20.51 13.34 0.06
CA GLU A 202 20.19 14.05 -1.20
C GLU A 202 19.57 13.11 -2.24
N ILE A 203 19.99 11.84 -2.29
CA ILE A 203 19.35 10.82 -3.14
C ILE A 203 17.92 10.56 -2.65
N GLN A 204 17.68 10.45 -1.34
CA GLN A 204 16.34 10.29 -0.77
C GLN A 204 15.43 11.47 -1.15
N ASP A 205 15.90 12.69 -0.95
CA ASP A 205 15.15 13.93 -1.24
C ASP A 205 14.82 14.02 -2.75
N LYS A 206 15.75 13.65 -3.61
CA LYS A 206 15.55 13.60 -5.06
C LYS A 206 14.51 12.54 -5.44
N ILE A 207 14.55 11.36 -4.82
CA ILE A 207 13.54 10.32 -5.02
C ILE A 207 12.17 10.84 -4.57
N GLU A 208 12.03 11.38 -3.35
CA GLU A 208 10.75 11.86 -2.81
C GLU A 208 10.14 12.95 -3.70
N SER A 209 10.94 13.92 -4.12
CA SER A 209 10.47 15.02 -4.98
C SER A 209 9.98 14.54 -6.34
N LYS A 210 10.62 13.51 -6.92
CA LYS A 210 10.25 12.93 -8.22
C LYS A 210 9.13 11.91 -8.12
N PHE A 211 8.99 11.25 -6.98
CA PHE A 211 8.02 10.18 -6.77
C PHE A 211 6.58 10.70 -6.59
N TYR A 212 6.41 11.98 -6.24
CA TYR A 212 5.09 12.57 -6.06
C TYR A 212 4.20 12.38 -7.28
N ASN A 213 2.99 11.91 -7.06
CA ASN A 213 1.94 11.69 -8.04
C ASN A 213 0.57 12.10 -7.45
N SER A 214 -0.33 12.62 -8.28
CA SER A 214 -1.72 12.92 -7.94
C SER A 214 -2.63 12.49 -9.09
N GLU A 215 -3.50 11.54 -8.81
CA GLU A 215 -4.49 11.08 -9.79
C GLU A 215 -5.61 12.11 -10.02
N GLU A 216 -5.94 12.92 -9.02
CA GLU A 216 -6.92 14.01 -9.18
C GLU A 216 -6.40 15.09 -10.15
N ASP A 217 -5.11 15.49 -10.01
CA ASP A 217 -4.49 16.42 -10.94
C ASP A 217 -4.38 15.84 -12.35
N TRP A 218 -4.10 14.54 -12.46
CA TRP A 218 -4.08 13.83 -13.74
C TRP A 218 -5.48 13.78 -14.39
N MET A 219 -6.53 13.52 -13.60
CA MET A 219 -7.91 13.54 -14.07
C MET A 219 -8.28 14.91 -14.65
N GLU A 220 -7.98 15.97 -13.92
CA GLU A 220 -8.23 17.35 -14.37
C GLU A 220 -7.46 17.66 -15.65
N LEU A 221 -6.14 17.41 -15.66
CA LEU A 221 -5.26 17.66 -16.81
C LEU A 221 -5.71 16.94 -18.08
N LYS A 222 -6.23 15.71 -17.97
CA LYS A 222 -6.62 14.86 -19.09
C LYS A 222 -8.13 14.82 -19.34
N ASN A 223 -8.91 15.58 -18.57
CA ASN A 223 -10.37 15.56 -18.59
C ASN A 223 -10.94 14.13 -18.55
N ILE A 224 -10.42 13.33 -17.58
CA ILE A 224 -10.82 11.94 -17.40
C ILE A 224 -12.17 11.91 -16.72
N LYS A 225 -13.03 10.97 -17.16
CA LYS A 225 -14.32 10.69 -16.51
C LYS A 225 -14.36 9.26 -15.97
N ILE A 226 -14.93 9.14 -14.79
CA ILE A 226 -15.25 7.86 -14.15
C ILE A 226 -16.67 7.48 -14.55
N ASP A 227 -16.82 6.81 -15.69
CA ASP A 227 -18.09 6.28 -16.16
C ASP A 227 -18.43 4.98 -15.42
N TYR A 228 -18.86 5.14 -14.16
CA TYR A 228 -19.23 4.04 -13.28
C TYR A 228 -20.30 4.52 -12.28
N GLU A 229 -21.46 3.88 -12.27
CA GLU A 229 -22.58 4.29 -11.42
C GLU A 229 -22.24 4.25 -9.94
N ASN A 230 -21.63 3.16 -9.46
CA ASN A 230 -21.25 2.95 -8.06
C ASN A 230 -19.88 3.55 -7.71
N ARG A 231 -19.53 4.71 -8.32
CA ARG A 231 -18.21 5.31 -8.17
C ARG A 231 -17.87 5.78 -6.75
N ALA A 232 -18.88 6.09 -5.92
CA ALA A 232 -18.67 6.48 -4.52
C ALA A 232 -18.69 5.31 -3.54
N VAL A 233 -19.13 4.10 -3.95
CA VAL A 233 -19.29 2.97 -3.03
C VAL A 233 -17.97 2.58 -2.38
N GLY A 234 -17.93 2.66 -1.05
CA GLY A 234 -16.75 2.43 -0.22
C GLY A 234 -15.97 3.69 0.14
N LEU A 235 -16.33 4.87 -0.39
CA LEU A 235 -15.61 6.13 -0.13
C LEU A 235 -15.67 6.53 1.36
N GLU A 236 -16.73 6.13 2.09
CA GLU A 236 -16.87 6.31 3.55
C GLU A 236 -15.76 5.62 4.35
N ARG A 237 -15.05 4.66 3.76
CA ARG A 237 -13.94 3.96 4.41
C ARG A 237 -12.73 4.86 4.60
N ILE A 238 -12.51 5.78 3.65
CA ILE A 238 -11.40 6.72 3.69
C ILE A 238 -11.83 8.15 4.06
N LEU A 239 -13.13 8.46 3.96
CA LEU A 239 -13.74 9.74 4.37
C LEU A 239 -14.76 9.46 5.48
N TYR A 240 -14.26 9.25 6.70
CA TYR A 240 -15.05 8.74 7.83
C TYR A 240 -15.60 9.84 8.74
N LYS A 241 -15.07 11.07 8.65
CA LYS A 241 -15.45 12.21 9.48
C LYS A 241 -16.22 13.25 8.67
N CYS A 242 -17.44 13.57 9.10
CA CYS A 242 -18.26 14.56 8.42
C CYS A 242 -17.68 15.99 8.57
N PRO A 243 -17.46 16.74 7.48
CA PRO A 243 -16.89 18.08 7.56
C PRO A 243 -17.89 19.15 7.99
N HIS A 244 -19.18 18.80 8.09
CA HIS A 244 -20.23 19.72 8.53
C HIS A 244 -20.52 19.64 10.03
N CYS A 245 -20.70 18.43 10.56
CA CYS A 245 -21.04 18.24 11.97
C CYS A 245 -19.89 17.68 12.82
N GLY A 246 -18.77 17.27 12.21
CA GLY A 246 -17.62 16.70 12.90
C GLY A 246 -17.81 15.26 13.39
N THR A 247 -18.99 14.66 13.21
CA THR A 247 -19.25 13.28 13.65
C THR A 247 -18.41 12.30 12.85
N GLU A 248 -17.83 11.32 13.55
CA GLU A 248 -17.03 10.26 12.98
C GLU A 248 -17.84 8.98 12.78
N PHE A 249 -17.49 8.18 11.78
CA PHE A 249 -18.00 6.82 11.50
C PHE A 249 -19.48 6.75 11.13
N GLU A 250 -20.11 7.89 10.86
CA GLU A 250 -21.51 8.01 10.43
C GLU A 250 -21.63 8.34 8.93
N MET A 251 -20.53 8.19 8.18
CA MET A 251 -20.58 8.32 6.73
C MET A 251 -21.02 7.00 6.08
N SER A 252 -21.81 7.08 5.01
CA SER A 252 -22.24 5.95 4.19
C SER A 252 -22.23 6.32 2.71
N SER A 253 -22.03 5.34 1.82
CA SER A 253 -22.03 5.57 0.38
C SER A 253 -22.97 4.62 -0.36
N GLU A 254 -23.64 5.16 -1.38
CA GLU A 254 -24.50 4.39 -2.29
C GLU A 254 -24.45 5.03 -3.67
N GLY A 255 -24.26 4.21 -4.72
CA GLY A 255 -24.13 4.71 -6.08
C GLY A 255 -22.99 5.70 -6.24
N HIS A 256 -23.31 6.95 -6.52
CA HIS A 256 -22.36 8.06 -6.61
C HIS A 256 -22.48 9.05 -5.44
N PHE A 257 -23.25 8.73 -4.40
CA PHE A 257 -23.45 9.59 -3.25
C PHE A 257 -22.66 9.14 -2.02
N LEU A 258 -22.18 10.14 -1.26
CA LEU A 258 -21.60 10.01 0.07
C LEU A 258 -22.44 10.84 1.04
N LYS A 259 -22.99 10.21 2.10
CA LYS A 259 -23.94 10.82 3.03
C LYS A 259 -23.48 10.68 4.46
N CYS A 260 -23.69 11.71 5.25
CA CYS A 260 -23.60 11.62 6.71
C CYS A 260 -24.96 11.22 7.30
N ASN A 261 -25.01 10.10 8.00
CA ASN A 261 -26.24 9.60 8.62
C ASN A 261 -26.67 10.40 9.87
N HIS A 262 -25.73 11.16 10.48
CA HIS A 262 -26.01 12.01 11.63
C HIS A 262 -26.69 13.33 11.24
N CYS A 263 -26.10 14.12 10.33
CA CYS A 263 -26.63 15.44 9.97
C CYS A 263 -27.36 15.48 8.62
N GLY A 264 -27.35 14.40 7.86
CA GLY A 264 -28.04 14.27 6.57
C GLY A 264 -27.35 14.95 5.39
N VAL A 265 -26.19 15.61 5.58
CA VAL A 265 -25.46 16.20 4.46
C VAL A 265 -25.05 15.14 3.46
N THR A 266 -25.22 15.45 2.18
CA THR A 266 -24.97 14.50 1.07
C THR A 266 -24.09 15.16 0.02
N TYR A 267 -23.08 14.44 -0.41
CA TYR A 267 -22.17 14.79 -1.50
C TYR A 267 -22.39 13.88 -2.71
N ASP A 268 -22.40 14.48 -3.88
CA ASP A 268 -22.30 13.77 -5.17
C ASP A 268 -20.82 13.67 -5.55
N TYR A 269 -20.33 12.45 -5.73
CA TYR A 269 -19.00 12.19 -6.31
C TYR A 269 -19.16 12.15 -7.83
N LEU A 270 -18.84 13.26 -8.46
CA LEU A 270 -19.04 13.51 -9.88
C LEU A 270 -18.13 12.62 -10.77
N GLU A 271 -18.50 12.45 -12.03
CA GLU A 271 -17.69 11.68 -13.00
C GLU A 271 -16.28 12.24 -13.17
N ASN A 272 -16.07 13.55 -13.00
CA ASN A 272 -14.77 14.19 -13.08
C ASN A 272 -13.93 14.05 -11.79
N GLY A 273 -14.38 13.25 -10.81
CA GLY A 273 -13.67 13.01 -9.55
C GLY A 273 -13.82 14.10 -8.50
N LEU A 274 -14.64 15.14 -8.75
CA LEU A 274 -14.93 16.17 -7.76
C LEU A 274 -16.12 15.76 -6.88
N LEU A 275 -16.10 16.27 -5.67
CA LEU A 275 -17.20 16.18 -4.69
C LEU A 275 -18.02 17.46 -4.72
N LYS A 276 -19.33 17.35 -4.80
CA LYS A 276 -20.26 18.48 -4.72
C LYS A 276 -21.34 18.20 -3.68
N CYS A 277 -21.44 19.05 -2.69
CA CYS A 277 -22.55 18.98 -1.74
C CYS A 277 -23.88 19.36 -2.41
N ILE A 278 -24.90 18.53 -2.26
CA ILE A 278 -26.20 18.74 -2.92
C ILE A 278 -27.23 19.43 -2.01
N ASN A 279 -27.03 19.41 -0.69
CA ASN A 279 -27.96 19.97 0.29
C ASN A 279 -27.25 20.84 1.34
N GLY A 280 -26.11 21.46 0.98
CA GLY A 280 -25.35 22.35 1.83
C GLY A 280 -24.18 23.00 1.08
N GLU A 281 -23.25 23.57 1.83
CA GLU A 281 -22.01 24.11 1.28
C GLU A 281 -21.00 22.99 0.95
N THR A 282 -20.32 23.06 -0.19
CA THR A 282 -19.22 22.13 -0.51
C THR A 282 -17.98 22.53 0.29
N LYS A 283 -17.71 21.81 1.39
CA LYS A 283 -16.51 22.06 2.23
C LYS A 283 -15.23 21.58 1.58
N PHE A 284 -15.29 20.48 0.88
CA PHE A 284 -14.18 19.91 0.12
C PHE A 284 -14.65 19.47 -1.25
N GLU A 285 -13.97 19.94 -2.31
CA GLU A 285 -14.25 19.55 -3.69
C GLU A 285 -13.45 18.32 -4.13
N ARG A 286 -12.39 17.95 -3.39
CA ARG A 286 -11.51 16.82 -3.72
C ARG A 286 -11.42 15.83 -2.58
N VAL A 287 -11.41 14.53 -2.91
CA VAL A 287 -11.22 13.44 -1.95
C VAL A 287 -9.92 13.62 -1.17
N SER A 288 -8.82 13.95 -1.87
CA SER A 288 -7.52 14.17 -1.24
C SER A 288 -7.51 15.30 -0.22
N LYS A 289 -8.27 16.38 -0.45
CA LYS A 289 -8.37 17.50 0.50
C LYS A 289 -9.13 17.13 1.76
N TRP A 290 -10.24 16.39 1.62
CA TRP A 290 -11.01 15.89 2.75
C TRP A 290 -10.18 14.89 3.58
N TYR A 291 -9.57 13.91 2.93
CA TYR A 291 -8.68 12.92 3.56
C TYR A 291 -7.53 13.59 4.35
N LYS A 292 -6.89 14.61 3.78
CA LYS A 292 -5.82 15.36 4.46
C LYS A 292 -6.34 16.17 5.67
N TRP A 293 -7.55 16.69 5.58
CA TRP A 293 -8.18 17.36 6.72
C TRP A 293 -8.46 16.37 7.87
N GLU A 294 -8.97 15.18 7.57
CA GLU A 294 -9.15 14.14 8.59
C GLU A 294 -7.82 13.74 9.23
N LYS A 295 -6.78 13.58 8.40
CA LYS A 295 -5.42 13.29 8.87
C LYS A 295 -4.91 14.37 9.83
N GLU A 296 -5.15 15.65 9.54
CA GLU A 296 -4.78 16.75 10.43
C GLU A 296 -5.61 16.74 11.72
N CYS A 297 -6.91 16.39 11.67
CA CYS A 297 -7.72 16.21 12.89
C CYS A 297 -7.12 15.16 13.82
N VAL A 298 -6.73 13.99 13.29
CA VAL A 298 -6.09 12.93 14.08
C VAL A 298 -4.74 13.37 14.63
N LYS A 299 -3.96 14.14 13.87
CA LYS A 299 -2.71 14.73 14.35
C LYS A 299 -2.94 15.61 15.57
N GLN A 300 -3.99 16.43 15.58
CA GLN A 300 -4.35 17.25 16.73
C GLN A 300 -4.78 16.40 17.94
N GLU A 301 -5.52 15.32 17.72
CA GLU A 301 -5.84 14.36 18.79
C GLU A 301 -4.58 13.74 19.40
N VAL A 302 -3.60 13.38 18.57
CA VAL A 302 -2.31 12.84 19.03
C VAL A 302 -1.51 13.89 19.83
N ILE A 303 -1.44 15.14 19.33
CA ILE A 303 -0.72 16.22 20.03
C ILE A 303 -1.37 16.54 21.38
N ASN A 304 -2.69 16.56 21.45
CA ASN A 304 -3.46 16.86 22.65
C ASN A 304 -3.57 15.68 23.62
N GLY A 305 -3.05 14.50 23.25
CA GLY A 305 -3.13 13.28 24.08
C GLY A 305 -4.54 12.71 24.21
N THR A 306 -5.45 13.04 23.29
CA THR A 306 -6.84 12.57 23.31
C THR A 306 -7.07 11.37 22.39
N TYR A 307 -6.09 11.03 21.54
CA TYR A 307 -6.19 9.85 20.70
C TYR A 307 -6.03 8.57 21.53
N HIS A 308 -7.00 7.68 21.38
CA HIS A 308 -6.98 6.34 21.92
C HIS A 308 -7.83 5.42 21.03
N PHE A 309 -7.38 4.19 20.84
CA PHE A 309 -8.15 3.15 20.15
C PHE A 309 -8.27 1.94 21.08
N ASP A 310 -9.48 1.39 21.18
CA ASP A 310 -9.83 0.30 22.05
C ASP A 310 -10.99 -0.49 21.42
N ASP A 311 -10.79 -1.77 21.10
CA ASP A 311 -11.82 -2.63 20.51
C ASP A 311 -11.54 -4.11 20.73
N ASP A 312 -12.61 -4.89 20.83
CA ASP A 312 -12.52 -6.34 20.72
C ASP A 312 -12.22 -6.74 19.28
N VAL A 313 -11.37 -7.73 19.10
CA VAL A 313 -10.86 -8.11 17.79
C VAL A 313 -10.88 -9.62 17.56
N ARG A 314 -11.08 -10.00 16.31
CA ARG A 314 -10.74 -11.33 15.82
C ARG A 314 -9.30 -11.30 15.28
N VAL A 315 -8.50 -12.27 15.69
CA VAL A 315 -7.08 -12.36 15.29
C VAL A 315 -6.87 -13.63 14.46
N GLU A 316 -6.18 -13.48 13.35
CA GLU A 316 -5.73 -14.57 12.51
C GLU A 316 -4.21 -14.54 12.36
N LYS A 317 -3.57 -15.68 12.50
CA LYS A 317 -2.13 -15.82 12.33
C LYS A 317 -1.79 -16.40 10.97
N LEU A 318 -0.82 -15.83 10.28
CA LEU A 318 -0.26 -16.39 9.05
C LEU A 318 0.55 -17.64 9.40
N MET A 319 0.12 -18.77 8.85
CA MET A 319 0.83 -20.04 8.93
C MET A 319 1.71 -20.26 7.69
N GLY A 320 1.95 -21.48 7.25
CA GLY A 320 2.75 -21.76 6.07
C GLY A 320 1.95 -21.69 4.75
N ALA A 321 2.67 -21.76 3.63
CA ALA A 321 2.08 -21.86 2.29
C ALA A 321 1.12 -23.06 2.21
N GLY A 322 -0.09 -22.82 1.70
CA GLY A 322 -1.14 -23.83 1.57
C GLY A 322 -2.01 -24.04 2.81
N ILE A 323 -1.69 -23.38 3.94
CA ILE A 323 -2.55 -23.29 5.13
C ILE A 323 -3.21 -21.93 5.16
N GLY A 324 -2.43 -20.86 4.95
CA GLY A 324 -2.91 -19.48 4.96
C GLY A 324 -3.06 -18.90 6.35
N PHE A 325 -4.04 -18.04 6.53
CA PHE A 325 -4.38 -17.44 7.82
C PHE A 325 -5.30 -18.38 8.61
N VAL A 326 -4.95 -18.59 9.87
CA VAL A 326 -5.71 -19.43 10.80
C VAL A 326 -6.18 -18.56 11.96
N PRO A 327 -7.50 -18.57 12.28
CA PRO A 327 -8.01 -17.87 13.45
C PRO A 327 -7.33 -18.37 14.73
N LEU A 328 -6.96 -17.47 15.61
CA LEU A 328 -6.57 -17.80 16.97
C LEU A 328 -7.85 -18.02 17.80
N GLU A 329 -7.83 -19.07 18.65
CA GLU A 329 -8.95 -19.38 19.53
C GLU A 329 -9.06 -18.33 20.66
N GLY A 330 -10.29 -18.14 21.16
CA GLY A 330 -10.61 -17.22 22.25
C GLY A 330 -10.91 -15.79 21.80
N HIS A 331 -11.17 -14.94 22.79
CA HIS A 331 -11.46 -13.54 22.61
C HIS A 331 -10.19 -12.72 22.75
N HIS A 332 -10.06 -11.70 21.92
CA HIS A 332 -8.88 -10.83 21.89
C HIS A 332 -9.30 -9.36 21.93
N HIS A 333 -8.45 -8.55 22.51
CA HIS A 333 -8.65 -7.12 22.67
C HIS A 333 -7.44 -6.37 22.14
N LEU A 334 -7.69 -5.32 21.37
CA LEU A 334 -6.67 -4.44 20.80
C LEU A 334 -6.77 -3.05 21.40
N THR A 335 -5.67 -2.57 21.92
CA THR A 335 -5.49 -1.14 22.23
C THR A 335 -4.37 -0.54 21.36
N HIS A 336 -4.52 0.75 21.03
CA HIS A 336 -3.46 1.53 20.39
C HIS A 336 -3.49 2.96 20.91
N ASP A 337 -2.38 3.39 21.47
CA ASP A 337 -2.23 4.72 22.03
C ASP A 337 -0.82 5.29 21.84
N ILE A 338 -0.61 6.51 22.33
CA ILE A 338 0.63 7.25 22.17
C ILE A 338 1.77 6.59 22.96
N GLU A 339 1.50 6.08 24.15
CA GLU A 339 2.55 5.62 25.06
C GLU A 339 3.04 4.22 24.71
N GLU A 340 2.13 3.27 24.61
CA GLU A 340 2.43 1.85 24.44
C GLU A 340 2.54 1.44 22.96
N GLY A 341 1.82 2.11 22.05
CA GLY A 341 1.64 1.64 20.68
C GLY A 341 0.57 0.55 20.61
N PHE A 342 0.80 -0.50 19.85
CA PHE A 342 -0.15 -1.61 19.71
C PHE A 342 0.02 -2.65 20.79
N ASN A 343 -1.07 -2.97 21.49
CA ASN A 343 -1.18 -4.12 22.38
C ASN A 343 -2.38 -4.98 21.94
N VAL A 344 -2.14 -6.25 21.66
CA VAL A 344 -3.19 -7.25 21.40
C VAL A 344 -3.08 -8.32 22.46
N LYS A 345 -4.12 -8.51 23.25
CA LYS A 345 -4.14 -9.46 24.36
C LYS A 345 -5.30 -10.44 24.21
N GLY A 346 -5.05 -11.70 24.53
CA GLY A 346 -6.12 -12.65 24.80
C GLY A 346 -6.86 -12.27 26.08
N ILE A 347 -8.20 -12.35 26.08
CA ILE A 347 -9.03 -12.11 27.27
C ILE A 347 -9.15 -13.40 28.08
N ASP A 348 -9.25 -14.53 27.39
CA ASP A 348 -9.48 -15.88 27.95
C ASP A 348 -8.36 -16.88 27.62
N ASN A 349 -7.23 -16.38 27.14
CA ASN A 349 -6.03 -17.17 26.82
C ASN A 349 -4.75 -16.35 27.03
N ASP A 350 -3.57 -16.99 26.92
CA ASP A 350 -2.27 -16.36 27.18
C ASP A 350 -1.69 -15.61 25.95
N PHE A 351 -2.46 -15.37 24.89
CA PHE A 351 -1.96 -14.67 23.71
C PHE A 351 -1.63 -13.23 24.06
N SER A 352 -0.45 -12.79 23.64
CA SER A 352 -0.02 -11.40 23.77
C SER A 352 0.88 -11.02 22.60
N PHE A 353 0.58 -9.91 21.97
CA PHE A 353 1.42 -9.29 20.95
C PHE A 353 1.53 -7.80 21.23
N HIS A 354 2.76 -7.31 21.27
CA HIS A 354 3.04 -5.89 21.49
C HIS A 354 3.95 -5.35 20.38
N ARG A 355 3.64 -4.14 19.91
CA ARG A 355 4.48 -3.41 18.96
C ARG A 355 4.52 -1.94 19.31
N SER A 356 5.69 -1.47 19.75
CA SER A 356 5.86 -0.08 20.18
C SER A 356 5.66 0.91 19.03
N SER A 357 5.31 2.15 19.38
CA SER A 357 5.09 3.24 18.42
C SER A 357 6.32 3.50 17.55
N LEU A 358 7.54 3.36 18.06
CA LEU A 358 8.78 3.56 17.28
C LEU A 358 9.09 2.40 16.32
N GLN A 359 8.47 1.26 16.49
CA GLN A 359 8.56 0.13 15.54
C GLN A 359 7.54 0.23 14.40
N SER A 360 6.56 1.15 14.51
CA SER A 360 5.41 1.28 13.63
C SER A 360 5.39 2.63 12.93
N TYR A 361 6.27 2.84 11.93
CA TYR A 361 6.25 4.09 11.16
C TYR A 361 5.07 4.19 10.18
N ALA A 362 4.43 3.07 9.88
CA ALA A 362 3.20 2.91 9.11
C ALA A 362 2.62 1.52 9.38
N ILE A 363 1.36 1.32 9.01
CA ILE A 363 0.69 0.01 9.04
C ILE A 363 0.02 -0.29 7.70
N HIS A 364 -0.24 -1.57 7.46
CA HIS A 364 -1.10 -1.99 6.38
C HIS A 364 -2.52 -2.19 6.89
N ILE A 365 -3.49 -1.63 6.16
CA ILE A 365 -4.91 -1.82 6.37
C ILE A 365 -5.59 -2.23 5.07
N GLU A 366 -6.63 -3.04 5.16
CA GLU A 366 -7.50 -3.44 4.07
C GLU A 366 -8.97 -3.30 4.50
N TYR A 367 -9.82 -2.81 3.59
CA TYR A 367 -11.23 -2.55 3.93
C TYR A 367 -12.15 -3.73 3.65
N ASN A 368 -11.79 -4.58 2.70
CA ASN A 368 -12.51 -5.81 2.39
C ASN A 368 -11.58 -6.79 1.69
N TYR A 369 -10.89 -7.62 2.46
CA TYR A 369 -9.98 -8.63 1.93
C TYR A 369 -10.72 -9.96 1.77
N GLU A 370 -10.93 -10.40 0.52
CA GLU A 370 -11.57 -11.68 0.19
C GLU A 370 -12.90 -11.91 0.94
N ASP A 371 -13.72 -10.86 1.10
CA ASP A 371 -15.00 -10.87 1.85
C ASP A 371 -14.89 -11.24 3.34
N ARG A 372 -13.68 -11.17 3.91
CA ARG A 372 -13.39 -11.48 5.33
C ARG A 372 -13.54 -10.30 6.26
N GLY A 373 -13.80 -9.11 5.70
CA GLY A 373 -13.93 -7.86 6.45
C GLY A 373 -12.69 -6.97 6.40
N ALA A 374 -12.78 -5.83 7.09
CA ALA A 374 -11.70 -4.89 7.22
C ALA A 374 -10.70 -5.34 8.30
N PHE A 375 -9.40 -5.22 8.03
CA PHE A 375 -8.36 -5.59 8.99
C PHE A 375 -7.16 -4.65 8.96
N LEU A 376 -6.41 -4.65 10.03
CA LEU A 376 -5.05 -4.14 10.09
C LEU A 376 -4.05 -5.30 10.21
N GLU A 377 -2.87 -5.13 9.60
CA GLU A 377 -1.80 -6.11 9.66
C GLU A 377 -0.74 -5.68 10.66
N LEU A 378 -0.48 -6.52 11.65
CA LEU A 378 0.64 -6.37 12.55
C LEU A 378 1.61 -7.53 12.36
N ALA A 379 2.88 -7.22 12.21
CA ALA A 379 3.92 -8.22 12.02
C ALA A 379 5.15 -7.89 12.84
N ASP A 380 5.86 -8.92 13.26
CA ASP A 380 7.22 -8.85 13.76
C ASP A 380 8.19 -9.61 12.84
N ASN A 381 9.38 -9.91 13.29
CA ASN A 381 10.37 -10.64 12.50
C ASN A 381 10.03 -12.14 12.31
N LYS A 382 9.04 -12.67 13.06
CA LYS A 382 8.67 -14.09 13.06
C LYS A 382 7.28 -14.30 12.48
N ASP A 383 6.30 -13.54 12.97
CA ASP A 383 4.90 -13.77 12.75
C ASP A 383 4.21 -12.58 12.05
N THR A 384 3.10 -12.87 11.40
CA THR A 384 2.19 -11.88 10.80
C THR A 384 0.78 -12.19 11.23
N TYR A 385 0.07 -11.18 11.71
CA TYR A 385 -1.30 -11.26 12.20
C TYR A 385 -2.20 -10.31 11.41
N PHE A 386 -3.37 -10.82 11.01
CA PHE A 386 -4.49 -10.02 10.54
C PHE A 386 -5.46 -9.81 11.70
N ILE A 387 -5.73 -8.57 12.03
CA ILE A 387 -6.53 -8.17 13.19
C ILE A 387 -7.76 -7.44 12.69
N TYR A 388 -8.92 -8.03 12.97
CA TYR A 388 -10.22 -7.56 12.50
C TYR A 388 -10.99 -6.94 13.67
N PRO A 389 -11.13 -5.60 13.74
CA PRO A 389 -11.98 -4.94 14.71
C PRO A 389 -13.43 -5.42 14.60
N LEU A 390 -14.10 -5.60 15.73
CA LEU A 390 -15.47 -6.11 15.78
C LEU A 390 -16.51 -5.01 15.85
N ASN A 391 -16.13 -3.82 16.33
CA ASN A 391 -17.00 -2.67 16.34
C ASN A 391 -17.17 -2.10 14.94
N LYS A 392 -18.42 -2.04 14.47
CA LYS A 392 -18.75 -1.47 13.15
C LYS A 392 -18.40 0.01 13.01
N ALA A 393 -18.35 0.75 14.13
CA ALA A 393 -17.92 2.14 14.16
C ALA A 393 -16.39 2.31 14.12
N CYS A 394 -15.62 1.22 14.14
CA CYS A 394 -14.17 1.29 14.00
C CYS A 394 -13.79 1.59 12.56
N ASN A 395 -13.00 2.64 12.37
CA ASN A 395 -12.45 2.95 11.07
C ASN A 395 -10.92 2.85 11.09
N LEU A 396 -10.39 1.95 10.28
CA LEU A 396 -8.96 1.67 10.17
C LEU A 396 -8.15 2.86 9.65
N THR A 397 -8.79 3.78 8.90
CA THR A 397 -8.16 5.01 8.40
C THR A 397 -7.69 5.90 9.55
N LYS A 398 -8.51 6.01 10.61
CA LYS A 398 -8.12 6.79 11.80
C LYS A 398 -6.88 6.21 12.48
N ILE A 399 -6.83 4.89 12.66
CA ILE A 399 -5.66 4.19 13.22
C ILE A 399 -4.44 4.41 12.33
N HIS A 400 -4.60 4.29 11.01
CA HIS A 400 -3.53 4.51 10.05
C HIS A 400 -2.93 5.92 10.19
N PHE A 401 -3.73 6.97 10.30
CA PHE A 401 -3.25 8.33 10.53
C PHE A 401 -2.52 8.47 11.86
N ALA A 402 -3.11 7.91 12.93
CA ALA A 402 -2.53 7.99 14.27
C ALA A 402 -1.14 7.35 14.34
N VAL A 403 -0.97 6.17 13.74
CA VAL A 403 0.33 5.47 13.71
C VAL A 403 1.43 6.35 13.14
N GLU A 404 1.17 7.02 12.02
CA GLU A 404 2.16 7.90 11.38
C GLU A 404 2.49 9.12 12.25
N HIS A 405 1.48 9.75 12.84
CA HIS A 405 1.68 10.94 13.68
C HIS A 405 2.35 10.62 15.02
N ILE A 406 1.97 9.51 15.66
CA ILE A 406 2.61 9.05 16.90
C ILE A 406 4.09 8.73 16.67
N TYR A 407 4.40 8.02 15.58
CA TYR A 407 5.78 7.73 15.21
C TYR A 407 6.61 9.01 15.04
N ASP A 408 6.08 9.99 14.28
CA ASP A 408 6.78 11.25 14.03
C ASP A 408 6.98 12.05 15.31
N LEU A 409 5.94 12.18 16.15
CA LEU A 409 6.00 12.85 17.45
C LEU A 409 7.06 12.22 18.38
N LYS A 410 7.07 10.89 18.50
CA LYS A 410 8.06 10.19 19.34
C LYS A 410 9.48 10.29 18.79
N LYS A 411 9.62 10.27 17.48
CA LYS A 411 10.93 10.41 16.82
C LYS A 411 11.52 11.82 16.95
N GLU A 412 10.68 12.84 16.95
CA GLU A 412 11.09 14.23 17.20
C GLU A 412 11.58 14.42 18.64
N LYS A 413 10.94 13.78 19.63
CA LYS A 413 11.35 13.83 21.05
C LYS A 413 12.69 13.10 21.33
N LEU A 414 13.18 12.28 20.39
CA LEU A 414 14.46 11.56 20.51
C LEU A 414 15.64 12.30 19.84
N LYS A 415 15.40 13.39 19.13
CA LYS A 415 16.41 14.26 18.54
C LYS A 415 16.81 15.35 19.49
#